data_7974c03f84dc9a7a8681abbffaeec41d
#
_entry.id   7974c03f84dc9a7a8681abbffaeec41d
#
_cell.length_a   1.000
_cell.length_b   1.000
_cell.length_c   1.000
_cell.angle_alpha   90.00
_cell.angle_beta   90.00
_cell.angle_gamma   90.00
#
_symmetry.space_group_name_H-M   'P 1'
#
loop_
_entity.id
_entity.type
_entity.pdbx_description
1 polymer ?
#
loop_
_entity_poly.entity_id
_entity_poly.type
_entity_poly.pdbx_seq_one_letter_code
_entity_poly.pdbx_strand_id
1 'polypeptide(L)'
;ATIAPDKTILDLEVDAFRKVVDLNLFGTVLPTMAFVDVMAKNKEGVIVNFCSESALRPLTRVVGYGSAKAAIANYTRYMATELATKFSPEIRVNAIVPDGTYTDRAKAIIAHTPCGRFAEPEELFGTIHYLISDASSFVTGALSVVDGGFDAFSI
;
A
#
# COMPACT_ATOMS: atom_id res chain seq x y z
N ALA A 1 -0.89 -4.50 -15.95
CA ALA A 1 0.02 -3.87 -16.89
C ALA A 1 1.47 -4.14 -16.49
N THR A 2 1.96 -5.28 -16.91
CA THR A 2 3.37 -5.64 -16.78
C THR A 2 4.02 -5.52 -18.14
N ILE A 3 5.12 -4.80 -18.23
CA ILE A 3 5.91 -4.71 -19.47
C ILE A 3 6.74 -6.00 -19.56
N ALA A 4 6.70 -6.71 -20.69
CA ALA A 4 7.47 -7.93 -20.91
C ALA A 4 8.98 -7.64 -20.88
N PRO A 5 9.86 -8.63 -20.60
CA PRO A 5 11.30 -8.40 -20.46
C PRO A 5 11.98 -7.85 -21.70
N ASP A 6 11.47 -8.19 -22.88
CA ASP A 6 11.94 -7.78 -24.20
C ASP A 6 11.26 -6.49 -24.72
N LYS A 7 10.40 -5.88 -23.91
CA LYS A 7 9.62 -4.69 -24.22
C LYS A 7 10.10 -3.47 -23.43
N THR A 8 9.70 -2.29 -23.88
CA THR A 8 10.03 -1.00 -23.27
C THR A 8 8.75 -0.26 -22.86
N ILE A 9 8.90 0.91 -22.26
CA ILE A 9 7.77 1.80 -21.93
C ILE A 9 6.95 2.20 -23.16
N LEU A 10 7.54 2.18 -24.34
CA LEU A 10 6.86 2.51 -25.61
C LEU A 10 5.83 1.42 -26.00
N ASP A 11 5.97 0.21 -25.46
CA ASP A 11 5.04 -0.91 -25.67
C ASP A 11 3.93 -0.96 -24.62
N LEU A 12 3.80 0.06 -23.76
CA LEU A 12 2.81 0.07 -22.71
C LEU A 12 1.39 0.17 -23.28
N GLU A 13 0.58 -0.84 -22.99
CA GLU A 13 -0.85 -0.83 -23.32
C GLU A 13 -1.61 0.05 -22.33
N VAL A 14 -2.08 1.22 -22.78
CA VAL A 14 -2.77 2.20 -21.92
C VAL A 14 -4.02 1.62 -21.25
N ASP A 15 -4.79 0.78 -21.94
CA ASP A 15 -5.99 0.17 -21.37
C ASP A 15 -5.66 -0.85 -20.28
N ALA A 16 -4.56 -1.59 -20.43
CA ALA A 16 -4.05 -2.45 -19.36
C ALA A 16 -3.57 -1.63 -18.16
N PHE A 17 -2.95 -0.47 -18.40
CA PHE A 17 -2.59 0.46 -17.33
C PHE A 17 -3.83 0.97 -16.58
N ARG A 18 -4.86 1.43 -17.32
CA ARG A 18 -6.13 1.89 -16.74
C ARG A 18 -6.77 0.83 -15.86
N LYS A 19 -6.90 -0.41 -16.35
CA LYS A 19 -7.45 -1.53 -15.56
C LYS A 19 -6.71 -1.79 -14.25
N VAL A 20 -5.39 -1.64 -14.23
CA VAL A 20 -4.59 -1.80 -13.02
C VAL A 20 -4.84 -0.65 -12.05
N VAL A 21 -4.95 0.59 -12.54
CA VAL A 21 -5.30 1.75 -11.72
C VAL A 21 -6.72 1.63 -11.17
N ASP A 22 -7.68 1.24 -11.99
CA ASP A 22 -9.07 1.01 -11.57
C ASP A 22 -9.13 -0.03 -10.44
N LEU A 23 -8.47 -1.17 -10.61
CA LEU A 23 -8.47 -2.22 -9.59
C LEU A 23 -7.78 -1.77 -8.31
N ASN A 24 -6.59 -1.21 -8.39
CA ASN A 24 -5.77 -0.94 -7.20
C ASN A 24 -6.13 0.37 -6.52
N LEU A 25 -6.27 1.47 -7.27
CA LEU A 25 -6.56 2.78 -6.69
C LEU A 25 -8.06 2.92 -6.40
N PHE A 26 -8.92 2.81 -7.41
CA PHE A 26 -10.37 2.98 -7.18
C PHE A 26 -10.95 1.85 -6.35
N GLY A 27 -10.40 0.62 -6.40
CA GLY A 27 -10.72 -0.46 -5.48
C GLY A 27 -10.38 -0.18 -4.02
N THR A 28 -9.54 0.84 -3.73
CA THR A 28 -9.28 1.36 -2.38
C THR A 28 -10.16 2.58 -2.08
N VAL A 29 -10.24 3.53 -3.00
CA VAL A 29 -10.96 4.79 -2.80
C VAL A 29 -12.47 4.56 -2.60
N LEU A 30 -13.10 3.76 -3.46
CA LEU A 30 -14.55 3.57 -3.44
C LEU A 30 -15.05 2.90 -2.14
N PRO A 31 -14.45 1.79 -1.65
CA PRO A 31 -14.82 1.24 -0.35
C PRO A 31 -14.56 2.22 0.80
N THR A 32 -13.44 2.95 0.78
CA THR A 32 -13.16 3.97 1.79
C THR A 32 -14.28 5.00 1.84
N MET A 33 -14.70 5.54 0.71
CA MET A 33 -15.80 6.53 0.64
C MET A 33 -17.12 5.97 1.17
N ALA A 34 -17.40 4.67 0.94
CA ALA A 34 -18.62 4.03 1.43
C ALA A 34 -18.66 3.93 2.97
N PHE A 35 -17.51 3.73 3.63
CA PHE A 35 -17.44 3.57 5.09
C PHE A 35 -17.21 4.88 5.85
N VAL A 36 -16.58 5.88 5.23
CA VAL A 36 -16.24 7.15 5.87
C VAL A 36 -17.48 7.88 6.43
N ASP A 37 -18.63 7.84 5.75
CA ASP A 37 -19.87 8.46 6.25
C ASP A 37 -20.30 7.90 7.62
N VAL A 38 -20.19 6.58 7.79
CA VAL A 38 -20.50 5.92 9.06
C VAL A 38 -19.50 6.30 10.15
N MET A 39 -18.19 6.26 9.82
CA MET A 39 -17.13 6.65 10.76
C MET A 39 -17.26 8.12 11.19
N ALA A 40 -17.56 9.00 10.25
CA ALA A 40 -17.77 10.43 10.53
C ALA A 40 -18.95 10.69 11.48
N LYS A 41 -20.06 9.92 11.35
CA LYS A 41 -21.21 9.98 12.25
C LYS A 41 -20.88 9.43 13.63
N ASN A 42 -20.17 8.31 13.71
CA ASN A 42 -19.79 7.66 14.96
C ASN A 42 -18.63 8.38 15.68
N LYS A 43 -17.91 9.27 14.98
CA LYS A 43 -16.73 9.99 15.46
C LYS A 43 -15.53 9.09 15.79
N GLU A 44 -15.53 7.86 15.30
CA GLU A 44 -14.45 6.87 15.50
C GLU A 44 -14.32 5.95 14.28
N GLY A 45 -13.15 5.39 14.09
CA GLY A 45 -12.90 4.41 13.05
C GLY A 45 -11.42 4.24 12.71
N VAL A 46 -11.11 3.08 12.14
CA VAL A 46 -9.75 2.80 11.66
C VAL A 46 -9.79 2.24 10.25
N ILE A 47 -8.98 2.82 9.39
CA ILE A 47 -8.74 2.34 8.03
C ILE A 47 -7.28 1.92 7.91
N VAL A 48 -7.05 0.71 7.42
CA VAL A 48 -5.72 0.21 7.07
C VAL A 48 -5.70 -0.13 5.59
N ASN A 49 -5.02 0.68 4.81
CA ASN A 49 -4.84 0.47 3.38
C ASN A 49 -3.67 -0.48 3.10
N PHE A 50 -3.79 -1.27 2.03
CA PHE A 50 -2.69 -2.07 1.51
C PHE A 50 -1.93 -1.30 0.43
N CYS A 51 -0.76 -0.82 0.79
CA CYS A 51 0.21 -0.21 -0.13
C CYS A 51 1.13 -1.28 -0.75
N SER A 52 2.34 -0.96 -1.07
CA SER A 52 3.37 -1.88 -1.59
C SER A 52 4.73 -1.17 -1.58
N GLU A 53 5.82 -1.93 -1.52
CA GLU A 53 7.17 -1.42 -1.76
C GLU A 53 7.30 -0.70 -3.10
N SER A 54 6.56 -1.12 -4.13
CA SER A 54 6.52 -0.43 -5.41
C SER A 54 5.98 1.01 -5.39
N ALA A 55 5.39 1.44 -4.25
CA ALA A 55 5.01 2.83 -4.01
C ALA A 55 6.18 3.69 -3.51
N LEU A 56 7.13 3.08 -2.81
CA LEU A 56 8.30 3.73 -2.21
C LEU A 56 9.49 3.68 -3.18
N ARG A 57 9.69 2.52 -3.82
CA ARG A 57 10.75 2.30 -4.81
C ARG A 57 10.15 1.75 -6.10
N PRO A 58 10.52 2.29 -7.27
CA PRO A 58 9.95 1.83 -8.53
C PRO A 58 10.45 0.42 -8.85
N LEU A 59 9.57 -0.55 -8.82
CA LEU A 59 9.85 -1.87 -9.36
C LEU A 59 9.73 -1.82 -10.88
N THR A 60 10.76 -2.31 -11.57
CA THR A 60 10.79 -2.36 -13.04
C THR A 60 9.61 -3.16 -13.59
N ARG A 61 9.11 -2.81 -14.77
CA ARG A 61 8.07 -3.50 -15.54
C ARG A 61 6.64 -3.46 -14.97
N VAL A 62 6.42 -2.89 -13.77
CA VAL A 62 5.08 -2.81 -13.15
C VAL A 62 4.61 -1.37 -12.96
N VAL A 63 4.84 -0.52 -13.94
CA VAL A 63 4.59 0.93 -13.86
C VAL A 63 3.15 1.27 -13.43
N GLY A 64 2.14 0.61 -13.97
CA GLY A 64 0.74 0.87 -13.58
C GLY A 64 0.44 0.51 -12.13
N TYR A 65 1.01 -0.61 -11.66
CA TYR A 65 0.86 -1.03 -10.26
C TYR A 65 1.58 -0.08 -9.30
N GLY A 66 2.85 0.22 -9.56
CA GLY A 66 3.63 1.15 -8.75
C GLY A 66 2.99 2.53 -8.66
N SER A 67 2.53 3.08 -9.81
CA SER A 67 1.82 4.35 -9.85
C SER A 67 0.53 4.33 -8.99
N ALA A 68 -0.28 3.28 -9.10
CA ALA A 68 -1.49 3.14 -8.29
C ALA A 68 -1.17 3.03 -6.79
N LYS A 69 -0.14 2.26 -6.42
CA LYS A 69 0.27 2.11 -5.02
C LYS A 69 0.89 3.39 -4.43
N ALA A 70 1.63 4.15 -5.23
CA ALA A 70 2.11 5.49 -4.84
C ALA A 70 0.93 6.46 -4.60
N ALA A 71 -0.11 6.39 -5.44
CA ALA A 71 -1.34 7.14 -5.23
C ALA A 71 -2.05 6.73 -3.92
N ILE A 72 -2.10 5.42 -3.58
CA ILE A 72 -2.67 4.95 -2.30
C ILE A 72 -1.86 5.47 -1.10
N ALA A 73 -0.54 5.51 -1.18
CA ALA A 73 0.31 6.06 -0.13
C ALA A 73 -0.03 7.54 0.15
N ASN A 74 -0.17 8.35 -0.90
CA ASN A 74 -0.57 9.75 -0.77
C ASN A 74 -2.02 9.89 -0.28
N TYR A 75 -2.95 9.11 -0.84
CA TYR A 75 -4.35 9.08 -0.45
C TYR A 75 -4.53 8.73 1.04
N THR A 76 -3.77 7.77 1.56
CA THR A 76 -3.76 7.41 2.98
C THR A 76 -3.41 8.61 3.86
N ARG A 77 -2.36 9.36 3.52
CA ARG A 77 -1.95 10.57 4.25
C ARG A 77 -2.97 11.69 4.16
N TYR A 78 -3.54 11.90 2.99
CA TYR A 78 -4.61 12.90 2.80
C TYR A 78 -5.82 12.55 3.67
N MET A 79 -6.31 11.31 3.60
CA MET A 79 -7.46 10.86 4.36
C MET A 79 -7.22 10.91 5.88
N ALA A 80 -6.01 10.60 6.32
CA ALA A 80 -5.64 10.72 7.74
C ALA A 80 -5.81 12.14 8.27
N THR A 81 -5.33 13.13 7.53
CA THR A 81 -5.45 14.54 7.92
C THR A 81 -6.87 15.06 7.76
N GLU A 82 -7.53 14.75 6.66
CA GLU A 82 -8.88 15.21 6.37
C GLU A 82 -9.89 14.70 7.41
N LEU A 83 -9.87 13.39 7.70
CA LEU A 83 -10.83 12.79 8.63
C LEU A 83 -10.58 13.24 10.08
N ALA A 84 -9.31 13.30 10.50
CA ALA A 84 -8.98 13.74 11.85
C ALA A 84 -9.34 15.20 12.09
N THR A 85 -9.12 16.09 11.11
CA THR A 85 -9.35 17.54 11.28
C THR A 85 -10.79 17.95 11.06
N LYS A 86 -11.51 17.26 10.16
CA LYS A 86 -12.89 17.66 9.78
C LYS A 86 -13.97 16.92 10.57
N PHE A 87 -13.68 15.72 11.07
CA PHE A 87 -14.69 14.88 11.71
C PHE A 87 -14.33 14.50 13.14
N SER A 88 -13.20 13.78 13.34
CA SER A 88 -12.77 13.38 14.69
C SER A 88 -11.31 12.89 14.67
N PRO A 89 -10.47 13.25 15.66
CA PRO A 89 -9.11 12.71 15.81
C PRO A 89 -9.09 11.19 16.12
N GLU A 90 -10.23 10.62 16.51
CA GLU A 90 -10.39 9.17 16.74
C GLU A 90 -10.57 8.39 15.42
N ILE A 91 -10.67 9.07 14.27
CA ILE A 91 -10.67 8.41 12.96
C ILE A 91 -9.25 8.38 12.43
N ARG A 92 -8.65 7.19 12.36
CA ARG A 92 -7.27 6.99 11.97
C ARG A 92 -7.18 6.26 10.62
N VAL A 93 -6.25 6.70 9.78
CA VAL A 93 -6.01 6.09 8.47
C VAL A 93 -4.53 5.83 8.30
N ASN A 94 -4.15 4.57 8.16
CA ASN A 94 -2.78 4.13 7.97
C ASN A 94 -2.67 3.16 6.79
N ALA A 95 -1.47 2.82 6.39
CA ALA A 95 -1.25 1.75 5.43
C ALA A 95 -0.15 0.81 5.90
N ILE A 96 -0.26 -0.47 5.52
CA ILE A 96 0.86 -1.39 5.51
C ILE A 96 1.51 -1.41 4.14
N VAL A 97 2.81 -1.61 4.13
CA VAL A 97 3.64 -1.69 2.94
C VAL A 97 4.34 -3.05 2.95
N PRO A 98 3.67 -4.10 2.49
CA PRO A 98 4.28 -5.42 2.42
C PRO A 98 5.22 -5.51 1.22
N ASP A 99 6.26 -6.34 1.36
CA ASP A 99 7.09 -6.78 0.26
C ASP A 99 6.47 -8.00 -0.43
N GLY A 100 6.75 -8.10 -1.70
CA GLY A 100 6.77 -9.31 -2.48
C GLY A 100 5.44 -9.90 -2.93
N THR A 101 5.44 -10.27 -4.20
CA THR A 101 4.54 -11.25 -4.80
C THR A 101 5.38 -12.28 -5.53
N TYR A 102 4.94 -13.54 -5.49
CA TYR A 102 5.53 -14.61 -6.30
C TYR A 102 5.38 -14.26 -7.79
N THR A 103 6.47 -13.81 -8.37
CA THR A 103 6.57 -13.45 -9.79
C THR A 103 7.79 -14.14 -10.40
N ASP A 104 7.96 -14.01 -11.69
CA ASP A 104 9.19 -14.41 -12.41
C ASP A 104 10.47 -13.74 -11.86
N ARG A 105 10.34 -12.71 -11.03
CA ARG A 105 11.42 -11.97 -10.36
C ARG A 105 11.63 -12.33 -8.89
N ALA A 106 10.90 -13.34 -8.38
CA ALA A 106 10.96 -13.73 -6.98
C ALA A 106 12.41 -13.93 -6.48
N LYS A 107 13.24 -14.59 -7.27
CA LYS A 107 14.67 -14.84 -6.92
C LYS A 107 15.44 -13.52 -6.74
N ALA A 108 15.22 -12.53 -7.60
CA ALA A 108 15.91 -11.25 -7.51
C ALA A 108 15.43 -10.43 -6.31
N ILE A 109 14.13 -10.46 -6.02
CA ILE A 109 13.55 -9.80 -4.84
C ILE A 109 14.08 -10.46 -3.57
N ILE A 110 14.03 -11.78 -3.48
CA ILE A 110 14.56 -12.54 -2.30
C ILE A 110 16.05 -12.24 -2.10
N ALA A 111 16.86 -12.22 -3.18
CA ALA A 111 18.27 -11.91 -3.08
C ALA A 111 18.55 -10.47 -2.60
N HIS A 112 17.61 -9.55 -2.80
CA HIS A 112 17.67 -8.17 -2.29
C HIS A 112 17.02 -8.00 -0.92
N THR A 113 16.32 -9.01 -0.41
CA THR A 113 15.67 -8.98 0.91
C THR A 113 16.62 -9.52 1.96
N PRO A 114 17.05 -8.73 2.97
CA PRO A 114 17.97 -9.21 4.03
C PRO A 114 17.50 -10.47 4.76
N CYS A 115 16.18 -10.63 4.98
CA CYS A 115 15.61 -11.84 5.56
C CYS A 115 15.69 -13.07 4.64
N GLY A 116 16.07 -12.92 3.37
CA GLY A 116 16.33 -14.02 2.43
C GLY A 116 15.08 -14.79 1.97
N ARG A 117 13.90 -14.28 2.20
CA ARG A 117 12.60 -14.89 1.84
C ARG A 117 11.48 -13.86 1.76
N PHE A 118 10.36 -14.24 1.19
CA PHE A 118 9.12 -13.47 1.35
C PHE A 118 8.52 -13.67 2.75
N ALA A 119 7.71 -12.70 3.17
CA ALA A 119 6.90 -12.85 4.36
C ALA A 119 5.78 -13.88 4.14
N GLU A 120 5.46 -14.64 5.18
CA GLU A 120 4.20 -15.38 5.23
C GLU A 120 3.05 -14.40 5.57
N PRO A 121 1.83 -14.66 5.08
CA PRO A 121 0.70 -13.76 5.33
C PRO A 121 0.47 -13.44 6.82
N GLU A 122 0.72 -14.41 7.71
CA GLU A 122 0.57 -14.30 9.16
C GLU A 122 1.53 -13.29 9.76
N GLU A 123 2.69 -13.05 9.14
CA GLU A 123 3.69 -12.10 9.62
C GLU A 123 3.23 -10.64 9.46
N LEU A 124 2.20 -10.39 8.64
CA LEU A 124 1.55 -9.07 8.55
C LEU A 124 0.57 -8.82 9.70
N PHE A 125 0.07 -9.87 10.35
CA PHE A 125 -1.01 -9.74 11.34
C PHE A 125 -0.61 -8.90 12.55
N GLY A 126 0.64 -9.01 13.00
CA GLY A 126 1.14 -8.21 14.12
C GLY A 126 1.01 -6.70 13.86
N THR A 127 1.44 -6.26 12.67
CA THR A 127 1.34 -4.87 12.27
C THR A 127 -0.13 -4.45 12.05
N ILE A 128 -0.95 -5.30 11.46
CA ILE A 128 -2.38 -5.03 11.28
C ILE A 128 -3.06 -4.89 12.65
N HIS A 129 -2.84 -5.83 13.58
CA HIS A 129 -3.41 -5.77 14.93
C HIS A 129 -2.96 -4.51 15.67
N TYR A 130 -1.69 -4.12 15.57
CA TYR A 130 -1.21 -2.87 16.12
C TYR A 130 -1.98 -1.68 15.56
N LEU A 131 -2.10 -1.57 14.23
CA LEU A 131 -2.72 -0.43 13.56
C LEU A 131 -4.23 -0.31 13.82
N ILE A 132 -4.94 -1.42 14.05
CA ILE A 132 -6.39 -1.39 14.34
C ILE A 132 -6.72 -1.30 15.83
N SER A 133 -5.75 -1.41 16.73
CA SER A 133 -5.94 -1.38 18.19
C SER A 133 -5.62 -0.01 18.79
N ASP A 134 -5.95 0.17 20.06
CA ASP A 134 -5.65 1.37 20.84
C ASP A 134 -4.13 1.58 21.06
N ALA A 135 -3.33 0.52 20.90
CA ALA A 135 -1.86 0.62 20.96
C ALA A 135 -1.31 1.60 19.90
N SER A 136 -2.06 1.89 18.86
CA SER A 136 -1.73 2.87 17.81
C SER A 136 -2.62 4.12 17.84
N SER A 137 -3.24 4.46 18.97
CA SER A 137 -4.18 5.59 19.11
C SER A 137 -3.59 6.94 18.67
N PHE A 138 -2.26 7.10 18.72
CA PHE A 138 -1.56 8.32 18.25
C PHE A 138 -0.87 8.14 16.90
N VAL A 139 -1.29 7.12 16.10
CA VAL A 139 -0.70 6.80 14.79
C VAL A 139 -1.75 6.96 13.71
N THR A 140 -1.60 7.98 12.87
CA THR A 140 -2.40 8.23 11.67
C THR A 140 -1.53 8.80 10.55
N GLY A 141 -1.81 8.44 9.30
CA GLY A 141 -1.02 8.82 8.13
C GLY A 141 0.29 8.03 7.95
N ALA A 142 0.52 7.00 8.77
CA ALA A 142 1.73 6.19 8.71
C ALA A 142 1.69 5.18 7.54
N LEU A 143 2.87 4.91 6.98
CA LEU A 143 3.13 3.82 6.06
C LEU A 143 4.04 2.82 6.79
N SER A 144 3.46 1.73 7.28
CA SER A 144 4.18 0.72 8.05
C SER A 144 4.78 -0.33 7.12
N VAL A 145 6.08 -0.28 6.93
CA VAL A 145 6.84 -1.20 6.08
C VAL A 145 6.98 -2.55 6.78
N VAL A 146 6.66 -3.63 6.08
CA VAL A 146 6.80 -5.03 6.53
C VAL A 146 7.35 -5.84 5.35
N ASP A 147 8.66 -5.80 5.17
CA ASP A 147 9.33 -6.18 3.92
C ASP A 147 10.62 -7.02 4.11
N GLY A 148 10.92 -7.46 5.33
CA GLY A 148 12.14 -8.22 5.61
C GLY A 148 13.43 -7.42 5.39
N GLY A 149 13.35 -6.07 5.35
CA GLY A 149 14.46 -5.15 5.15
C GLY A 149 14.73 -4.77 3.69
N PHE A 150 13.84 -5.10 2.76
CA PHE A 150 14.01 -4.82 1.33
C PHE A 150 14.20 -3.32 1.05
N ASP A 151 13.37 -2.44 1.64
CA ASP A 151 13.47 -1.00 1.44
C ASP A 151 14.73 -0.40 2.07
N ALA A 152 15.16 -0.95 3.20
CA ALA A 152 16.33 -0.47 3.93
C ALA A 152 17.65 -0.90 3.29
N PHE A 153 17.65 -1.94 2.44
CA PHE A 153 18.84 -2.50 1.85
C PHE A 153 19.29 -1.69 0.63
N SER A 154 20.28 -0.84 0.84
CA SER A 154 20.93 -0.04 -0.21
C SER A 154 22.41 -0.36 -0.25
N ILE A 155 22.88 -0.89 -1.36
CA ILE A 155 24.32 -1.07 -1.64
C ILE A 155 24.69 -0.13 -2.76
#